data_cee39e96b89c49934e04a12495dfc00d
#
_entry.id   cee39e96b89c49934e04a12495dfc00d
#
_cell.length_a   1.000
_cell.length_b   1.000
_cell.length_c   1.000
_cell.angle_alpha   90.00
_cell.angle_beta   90.00
_cell.angle_gamma   90.00
#
_symmetry.space_group_name_H-M   'P 1'
#
loop_
_entity.id
_entity.type
_entity.pdbx_description
1 polymer ?
#
loop_
_entity_poly.entity_id
_entity_poly.type
_entity_poly.pdbx_seq_one_letter_code
_entity_poly.pdbx_strand_id
1 'polypeptide(L)'
;MKPEDYITREEKYGAHNYHPLPVVLRRGEGVFVWDVEGKRYFDFLSGYSALSQGHCHPKIVKALMEQAEKLTLVSRAFHADILGEYMEFTCKFFGYDKLLPMNTGAEAVETALKLCRRWGYRRKGVAPERAKIVVCSEN
;
A
#
# COMPACT_ATOMS: atom_id res chain seq x y z
N MET A 1 1.25 21.73 21.10
CA MET A 1 0.04 21.84 20.28
C MET A 1 -0.94 20.81 20.81
N LYS A 2 -2.20 21.19 20.99
CA LYS A 2 -3.27 20.28 21.40
C LYS A 2 -3.79 19.49 20.19
N PRO A 3 -4.47 18.35 20.39
CA PRO A 3 -5.05 17.58 19.28
C PRO A 3 -5.91 18.44 18.32
N GLU A 4 -6.71 19.36 18.88
CA GLU A 4 -7.60 20.24 18.11
C GLU A 4 -6.83 21.14 17.12
N ASP A 5 -5.61 21.58 17.49
CA ASP A 5 -4.80 22.43 16.61
C ASP A 5 -4.37 21.69 15.32
N TYR A 6 -4.10 20.35 15.43
CA TYR A 6 -3.76 19.51 14.29
C TYR A 6 -4.98 19.26 13.41
N ILE A 7 -6.11 18.87 14.03
CA ILE A 7 -7.37 18.59 13.35
C ILE A 7 -7.86 19.83 12.60
N THR A 8 -7.94 20.98 13.26
CA THR A 8 -8.36 22.26 12.63
C THR A 8 -7.47 22.62 11.43
N ARG A 9 -6.17 22.36 11.53
CA ARG A 9 -5.25 22.61 10.42
C ARG A 9 -5.50 21.68 9.24
N GLU A 10 -5.72 20.38 9.51
CA GLU A 10 -6.04 19.41 8.49
C GLU A 10 -7.38 19.71 7.83
N GLU A 11 -8.42 20.02 8.60
CA GLU A 11 -9.73 20.41 8.08
C GLU A 11 -9.67 21.69 7.23
N LYS A 12 -8.84 22.66 7.62
CA LYS A 12 -8.72 23.93 6.87
C LYS A 12 -8.09 23.75 5.49
N TYR A 13 -7.14 22.84 5.34
CA TYR A 13 -6.33 22.70 4.13
C TYR A 13 -6.57 21.39 3.38
N GLY A 14 -7.23 20.41 3.99
CA GLY A 14 -7.55 19.11 3.39
C GLY A 14 -8.80 19.19 2.49
N ALA A 15 -8.94 18.21 1.61
CA ALA A 15 -10.05 18.13 0.66
C ALA A 15 -11.32 17.47 1.23
N HIS A 16 -11.37 17.12 2.49
CA HIS A 16 -12.50 16.48 3.19
C HIS A 16 -13.04 15.22 2.49
N ASN A 17 -12.18 14.51 1.81
CA ASN A 17 -12.53 13.25 1.12
C ASN A 17 -12.59 12.05 2.06
N TYR A 18 -12.26 12.23 3.31
CA TYR A 18 -12.30 11.23 4.37
C TYR A 18 -12.86 11.83 5.67
N HIS A 19 -13.34 11.00 6.57
CA HIS A 19 -13.83 11.43 7.88
C HIS A 19 -13.06 10.70 9.00
N PRO A 20 -11.85 11.18 9.36
CA PRO A 20 -10.99 10.53 10.34
C PRO A 20 -11.60 10.51 11.75
N LEU A 21 -11.20 9.55 12.57
CA LEU A 21 -11.46 9.60 14.01
C LEU A 21 -10.71 10.79 14.64
N PRO A 22 -11.26 11.41 15.71
CA PRO A 22 -10.65 12.58 16.34
C PRO A 22 -9.45 12.20 17.22
N VAL A 23 -8.50 11.46 16.67
CA VAL A 23 -7.27 11.00 17.33
C VAL A 23 -6.07 11.39 16.47
N VAL A 24 -5.11 12.10 17.02
CA VAL A 24 -3.91 12.54 16.31
C VAL A 24 -2.75 11.64 16.70
N LEU A 25 -2.43 10.67 15.87
CA LEU A 25 -1.34 9.72 16.10
C LEU A 25 0.03 10.36 15.81
N ARG A 26 1.01 10.06 16.63
CA ARG A 26 2.38 10.61 16.53
C ARG A 26 3.47 9.54 16.42
N ARG A 27 3.29 8.40 17.07
CA ARG A 27 4.30 7.34 17.19
C ARG A 27 3.67 5.98 16.97
N GLY A 28 4.42 5.07 16.37
CA GLY A 28 4.08 3.66 16.25
C GLY A 28 5.26 2.76 16.58
N GLU A 29 5.02 1.62 17.24
CA GLU A 29 6.01 0.59 17.54
C GLU A 29 5.32 -0.77 17.70
N GLY A 30 5.69 -1.72 16.87
CA GLY A 30 5.03 -3.02 16.83
C GLY A 30 3.52 -2.90 16.61
N VAL A 31 2.72 -3.42 17.52
CA VAL A 31 1.25 -3.38 17.46
C VAL A 31 0.64 -2.13 18.12
N PHE A 32 1.46 -1.23 18.62
CA PHE A 32 1.02 -0.07 19.37
C PHE A 32 1.21 1.23 18.60
N VAL A 33 0.28 2.16 18.82
CA VAL A 33 0.39 3.57 18.42
C VAL A 33 0.14 4.48 19.60
N TRP A 34 0.70 5.69 19.55
CA TRP A 34 0.51 6.73 20.55
C TRP A 34 0.04 8.01 19.89
N ASP A 35 -0.91 8.67 20.54
CA ASP A 35 -1.34 9.99 20.14
C ASP A 35 -0.36 11.09 20.60
N VAL A 36 -0.69 12.33 20.25
CA VAL A 36 0.11 13.50 20.60
C VAL A 36 0.12 13.83 22.09
N GLU A 37 -0.81 13.28 22.85
CA GLU A 37 -0.91 13.41 24.30
C GLU A 37 -0.20 12.25 25.04
N GLY A 38 0.31 11.27 24.28
CA GLY A 38 1.05 10.12 24.82
C GLY A 38 0.18 8.93 25.23
N LYS A 39 -1.12 8.97 24.94
CA LYS A 39 -2.00 7.83 25.18
C LYS A 39 -1.72 6.73 24.18
N ARG A 40 -1.62 5.50 24.67
CA ARG A 40 -1.31 4.31 23.89
C ARG A 40 -2.59 3.58 23.46
N TYR A 41 -2.60 3.11 22.22
CA TYR A 41 -3.65 2.29 21.62
C TYR A 41 -3.06 1.04 20.97
N PHE A 42 -3.86 -0.01 20.87
CA PHE A 42 -3.59 -1.09 19.92
C PHE A 42 -4.04 -0.66 18.52
N ASP A 43 -3.19 -0.88 17.54
CA ASP A 43 -3.55 -0.67 16.14
C ASP A 43 -4.06 -1.97 15.51
N PHE A 44 -5.38 -2.15 15.50
CA PHE A 44 -6.03 -3.26 14.82
C PHE A 44 -6.34 -2.99 13.33
N LEU A 45 -6.12 -1.76 12.87
CA LEU A 45 -6.32 -1.39 11.47
C LEU A 45 -5.08 -1.66 10.61
N SER A 46 -3.90 -1.45 11.18
CA SER A 46 -2.59 -1.71 10.56
C SER A 46 -2.44 -1.10 9.15
N GLY A 47 -2.96 0.14 8.96
CA GLY A 47 -2.96 0.81 7.66
C GLY A 47 -3.70 0.00 6.58
N TYR A 48 -4.85 -0.57 6.91
CA TYR A 48 -5.62 -1.51 6.06
C TYR A 48 -4.79 -2.76 5.69
N SER A 49 -4.21 -3.39 6.70
CA SER A 49 -3.39 -4.62 6.59
C SER A 49 -2.05 -4.43 5.86
N ALA A 50 -1.59 -3.20 5.69
CA ALA A 50 -0.28 -2.91 5.06
C ALA A 50 0.90 -3.08 6.02
N LEU A 51 0.68 -2.98 7.34
CA LEU A 51 1.71 -3.07 8.38
C LEU A 51 1.74 -4.46 9.02
N SER A 52 1.83 -5.51 8.21
CA SER A 52 1.82 -6.91 8.67
C SER A 52 2.93 -7.24 9.68
N GLN A 53 4.04 -6.50 9.67
CA GLN A 53 5.17 -6.68 10.60
C GLN A 53 5.13 -5.69 11.78
N GLY A 54 4.06 -4.91 11.89
CA GLY A 54 3.92 -3.85 12.88
C GLY A 54 4.64 -2.56 12.50
N HIS A 55 4.39 -1.53 13.31
CA HIS A 55 5.00 -0.21 13.13
C HIS A 55 6.50 -0.23 13.40
N CYS A 56 7.25 0.47 12.57
CA CYS A 56 8.69 0.73 12.73
C CYS A 56 9.52 -0.53 12.97
N HIS A 57 9.20 -1.64 12.28
CA HIS A 57 9.97 -2.88 12.44
C HIS A 57 11.45 -2.64 12.12
N PRO A 58 12.39 -2.94 13.05
CA PRO A 58 13.78 -2.46 12.96
C PRO A 58 14.51 -2.94 11.71
N LYS A 59 14.28 -4.16 11.27
CA LYS A 59 14.89 -4.67 10.02
C LYS A 59 14.37 -3.97 8.77
N ILE A 60 13.07 -3.63 8.75
CA ILE A 60 12.46 -2.94 7.60
C ILE A 60 12.94 -1.50 7.55
N VAL A 61 12.93 -0.80 8.70
CA VAL A 61 13.45 0.58 8.79
C VAL A 61 14.92 0.64 8.39
N LYS A 62 15.74 -0.29 8.87
CA LYS A 62 17.16 -0.37 8.49
C LYS A 62 17.34 -0.55 6.98
N ALA A 63 16.64 -1.50 6.37
CA ALA A 63 16.71 -1.74 4.93
C ALA A 63 16.27 -0.50 4.11
N LEU A 64 15.22 0.20 4.55
CA LEU A 64 14.77 1.44 3.94
C LEU A 64 15.86 2.53 4.01
N MET A 65 16.48 2.74 5.17
CA MET A 65 17.54 3.73 5.36
C MET A 65 18.75 3.42 4.48
N GLU A 66 19.24 2.18 4.50
CA GLU A 66 20.39 1.74 3.71
C GLU A 66 20.14 1.89 2.21
N GLN A 67 18.93 1.62 1.73
CA GLN A 67 18.59 1.81 0.32
C GLN A 67 18.40 3.28 -0.05
N ALA A 68 17.80 4.08 0.83
CA ALA A 68 17.61 5.51 0.61
C ALA A 68 18.93 6.28 0.47
N GLU A 69 19.97 5.86 1.18
CA GLU A 69 21.33 6.43 1.07
C GLU A 69 22.03 6.08 -0.24
N LYS A 70 21.60 4.99 -0.92
CA LYS A 70 22.20 4.57 -2.21
C LYS A 70 21.42 5.12 -3.40
N LEU A 71 20.13 4.87 -3.46
CA LEU A 71 19.27 5.24 -4.57
C LEU A 71 17.80 5.18 -4.17
N THR A 72 17.15 6.34 -4.16
CA THR A 72 15.77 6.48 -3.70
C THR A 72 14.73 6.18 -4.78
N LEU A 73 15.02 6.52 -6.04
CA LEU A 73 14.07 6.37 -7.15
C LEU A 73 14.78 6.09 -8.45
N VAL A 74 14.27 5.13 -9.21
CA VAL A 74 14.71 4.83 -10.58
C VAL A 74 13.50 4.79 -11.50
N SER A 75 13.58 5.49 -12.62
CA SER A 75 12.60 5.36 -13.71
C SER A 75 12.62 3.94 -14.28
N ARG A 76 11.45 3.42 -14.64
CA ARG A 76 11.33 2.13 -15.34
C ARG A 76 11.98 2.10 -16.74
N ALA A 77 12.51 3.24 -17.19
CA ALA A 77 13.40 3.28 -18.36
C ALA A 77 14.76 2.62 -18.12
N PHE A 78 15.11 2.38 -16.86
CA PHE A 78 16.36 1.73 -16.44
C PHE A 78 16.08 0.49 -15.61
N HIS A 79 17.05 -0.38 -15.53
CA HIS A 79 17.06 -1.48 -14.55
C HIS A 79 17.58 -0.99 -13.21
N ALA A 80 17.09 -1.58 -12.10
CA ALA A 80 17.64 -1.40 -10.76
C ALA A 80 18.17 -2.73 -10.26
N ASP A 81 19.27 -2.72 -9.53
CA ASP A 81 19.94 -3.89 -8.98
C ASP A 81 19.00 -4.71 -8.08
N ILE A 82 18.31 -4.06 -7.17
CA ILE A 82 17.42 -4.71 -6.19
C ILE A 82 16.10 -5.23 -6.78
N LEU A 83 15.60 -4.66 -7.88
CA LEU A 83 14.27 -4.99 -8.40
C LEU A 83 14.19 -6.43 -8.92
N GLY A 84 15.24 -6.89 -9.59
CA GLY A 84 15.31 -8.27 -10.10
C GLY A 84 15.28 -9.30 -8.99
N GLU A 85 16.06 -9.09 -7.94
CA GLU A 85 16.09 -9.95 -6.75
C GLU A 85 14.72 -10.01 -6.05
N TYR A 86 14.07 -8.87 -5.88
CA TYR A 86 12.73 -8.80 -5.30
C TYR A 86 11.70 -9.58 -6.13
N MET A 87 11.72 -9.42 -7.46
CA MET A 87 10.80 -10.13 -8.36
C MET A 87 11.03 -11.64 -8.30
N GLU A 88 12.27 -12.08 -8.35
CA GLU A 88 12.64 -13.50 -8.25
C GLU A 88 12.19 -14.11 -6.94
N PHE A 89 12.53 -13.46 -5.82
CA PHE A 89 12.12 -13.91 -4.49
C PHE A 89 10.60 -14.05 -4.39
N THR A 90 9.87 -13.03 -4.82
CA THR A 90 8.40 -12.98 -4.70
C THR A 90 7.73 -14.03 -5.58
N CYS A 91 8.20 -14.21 -6.82
CA CYS A 91 7.69 -15.25 -7.72
C CYS A 91 7.92 -16.66 -7.13
N LYS A 92 9.11 -16.94 -6.61
CA LYS A 92 9.42 -18.22 -5.97
C LYS A 92 8.59 -18.45 -4.70
N PHE A 93 8.42 -17.41 -3.88
CA PHE A 93 7.72 -17.52 -2.61
C PHE A 93 6.21 -17.80 -2.80
N PHE A 94 5.58 -17.16 -3.76
CA PHE A 94 4.15 -17.32 -4.04
C PHE A 94 3.82 -18.34 -5.14
N GLY A 95 4.81 -18.89 -5.83
CA GLY A 95 4.62 -19.88 -6.89
C GLY A 95 4.06 -19.31 -8.20
N TYR A 96 4.40 -18.08 -8.55
CA TYR A 96 4.01 -17.42 -9.81
C TYR A 96 5.19 -17.23 -10.74
N ASP A 97 4.91 -17.23 -12.07
CA ASP A 97 5.95 -17.04 -13.09
C ASP A 97 6.39 -15.59 -13.25
N LYS A 98 5.50 -14.65 -12.98
CA LYS A 98 5.72 -13.22 -13.21
C LYS A 98 5.09 -12.36 -12.12
N LEU A 99 5.76 -11.23 -11.85
CA LEU A 99 5.33 -10.21 -10.91
C LEU A 99 5.27 -8.85 -11.60
N LEU A 100 4.23 -8.07 -11.32
CA LEU A 100 4.10 -6.68 -11.70
C LEU A 100 3.83 -5.84 -10.45
N PRO A 101 4.85 -5.21 -9.84
CA PRO A 101 4.67 -4.35 -8.68
C PRO A 101 3.92 -3.07 -9.05
N MET A 102 3.05 -2.61 -8.16
CA MET A 102 2.31 -1.36 -8.22
C MET A 102 2.56 -0.52 -6.98
N ASN A 103 2.28 0.79 -7.03
CA ASN A 103 2.54 1.68 -5.90
C ASN A 103 1.49 1.54 -4.80
N THR A 104 0.25 1.20 -5.14
CA THR A 104 -0.86 1.07 -4.19
C THR A 104 -1.68 -0.19 -4.44
N GLY A 105 -2.45 -0.62 -3.43
CA GLY A 105 -3.41 -1.72 -3.58
C GLY A 105 -4.48 -1.41 -4.62
N ALA A 106 -4.98 -0.18 -4.69
CA ALA A 106 -5.96 0.25 -5.69
C ALA A 106 -5.41 0.11 -7.12
N GLU A 107 -4.18 0.56 -7.37
CA GLU A 107 -3.52 0.38 -8.68
C GLU A 107 -3.32 -1.09 -9.04
N ALA A 108 -2.96 -1.92 -8.07
CA ALA A 108 -2.79 -3.36 -8.28
C ALA A 108 -4.11 -4.03 -8.68
N VAL A 109 -5.20 -3.75 -7.96
CA VAL A 109 -6.54 -4.27 -8.27
C VAL A 109 -7.02 -3.77 -9.63
N GLU A 110 -6.93 -2.47 -9.93
CA GLU A 110 -7.28 -1.92 -11.24
C GLU A 110 -6.52 -2.60 -12.38
N THR A 111 -5.22 -2.77 -12.20
CA THR A 111 -4.36 -3.42 -13.19
C THR A 111 -4.77 -4.87 -13.40
N ALA A 112 -5.04 -5.61 -12.31
CA ALA A 112 -5.52 -6.99 -12.38
C ALA A 112 -6.86 -7.09 -13.14
N LEU A 113 -7.82 -6.21 -12.85
CA LEU A 113 -9.12 -6.17 -13.53
C LEU A 113 -8.96 -5.89 -15.03
N LYS A 114 -8.14 -4.91 -15.39
CA LYS A 114 -7.84 -4.58 -16.80
C LYS A 114 -7.15 -5.75 -17.52
N LEU A 115 -6.20 -6.40 -16.85
CA LEU A 115 -5.50 -7.56 -17.39
C LEU A 115 -6.44 -8.75 -17.61
N CYS A 116 -7.28 -9.07 -16.64
CA CYS A 116 -8.27 -10.15 -16.76
C CYS A 116 -9.25 -9.90 -17.90
N ARG A 117 -9.77 -8.68 -18.05
CA ARG A 117 -10.64 -8.31 -19.17
C ARG A 117 -9.92 -8.44 -20.50
N ARG A 118 -8.71 -7.91 -20.62
CA ARG A 118 -7.90 -8.02 -21.85
C ARG A 118 -7.62 -9.48 -22.22
N TRP A 119 -7.30 -10.32 -21.25
CA TRP A 119 -7.10 -11.75 -21.46
C TRP A 119 -8.38 -12.44 -21.89
N GLY A 120 -9.52 -12.14 -21.27
CA GLY A 120 -10.84 -12.64 -21.67
C GLY A 120 -11.14 -12.35 -23.13
N TYR A 121 -10.96 -11.13 -23.59
CA TYR A 121 -11.19 -10.74 -24.97
C TYR A 121 -10.17 -11.33 -25.94
N ARG A 122 -8.88 -11.28 -25.60
CA ARG A 122 -7.80 -11.64 -26.54
C ARG A 122 -7.46 -13.12 -26.58
N ARG A 123 -7.67 -13.84 -25.49
CA ARG A 123 -7.28 -15.25 -25.35
C ARG A 123 -8.46 -16.21 -25.21
N LYS A 124 -9.51 -15.82 -24.50
CA LYS A 124 -10.72 -16.66 -24.36
C LYS A 124 -11.79 -16.42 -25.43
N GLY A 125 -11.63 -15.42 -26.27
CA GLY A 125 -12.61 -15.11 -27.31
C GLY A 125 -13.95 -14.59 -26.80
N VAL A 126 -13.96 -13.98 -25.61
CA VAL A 126 -15.16 -13.32 -25.09
C VAL A 126 -15.55 -12.20 -26.06
N ALA A 127 -16.81 -12.16 -26.47
CA ALA A 127 -17.30 -11.14 -27.39
C ALA A 127 -17.13 -9.72 -26.80
N PRO A 128 -16.94 -8.68 -27.64
CA PRO A 128 -16.81 -7.30 -27.17
C PRO A 128 -17.91 -6.93 -26.16
N GLU A 129 -17.54 -6.20 -25.10
CA GLU A 129 -18.42 -5.74 -24.03
C GLU A 129 -19.10 -6.83 -23.18
N ARG A 130 -18.77 -8.10 -23.40
CA ARG A 130 -19.37 -9.23 -22.66
C ARG A 130 -18.53 -9.72 -21.48
N ALA A 131 -17.32 -9.23 -21.28
CA ALA A 131 -16.51 -9.58 -20.10
C ALA A 131 -17.15 -9.01 -18.83
N LYS A 132 -17.58 -9.91 -17.96
CA LYS A 132 -18.18 -9.58 -16.67
C LYS A 132 -17.17 -9.82 -15.54
N ILE A 133 -17.18 -8.97 -14.56
CA ILE A 133 -16.42 -9.10 -13.31
C ILE A 133 -17.44 -9.13 -12.18
N VAL A 134 -17.32 -10.14 -11.33
CA VAL A 134 -18.19 -10.30 -10.15
C VAL A 134 -17.41 -9.80 -8.94
N VAL A 135 -18.02 -8.96 -8.15
CA VAL A 135 -17.48 -8.42 -6.88
C VAL A 135 -18.51 -8.60 -5.78
N CYS A 136 -18.04 -8.57 -4.51
CA CYS A 136 -18.95 -8.53 -3.39
C CYS A 136 -19.69 -7.19 -3.37
N SER A 137 -20.97 -7.20 -2.97
CA SER A 137 -21.70 -5.96 -2.69
C SER A 137 -21.16 -5.32 -1.41
N GLU A 138 -21.14 -4.01 -1.38
CA GLU A 138 -20.71 -3.22 -0.21
C GLU A 138 -19.25 -3.50 0.23
N ASN A 139 -18.38 -3.75 -0.73
CA ASN A 139 -16.96 -4.02 -0.51
C ASN A 139 -16.13 -2.75 -0.60
#